data_0a03c679e45b6afe5c199c1a46eab43b
#
_entry.id   0a03c679e45b6afe5c199c1a46eab43b
#
_cell.length_a   1.000
_cell.length_b   1.000
_cell.length_c   1.000
_cell.angle_alpha   90.00
_cell.angle_beta   90.00
_cell.angle_gamma   90.00
#
_symmetry.space_group_name_H-M   'P 1'
#
loop_
_entity.id
_entity.type
_entity.pdbx_description
1 polymer ?
#
loop_
_entity_poly.entity_id
_entity_poly.type
_entity_poly.pdbx_seq_one_letter_code
_entity_poly.pdbx_strand_id
1 'polypeptide(L)'
;MKKNILIIIITIISLISCDKEDDEKIYSVCEGSTNTKKELSAKEYHVLINKGTESPFSGALLDIKEDGVYVCKICSTPLFHSEAKFDSGTGWPSFDDAIKENIKLVKDGHRIEVICANCGGHMGHVFYNEGFTEKETRYCINSVSLNFVKKFTNENDTNK
;
A
#
# COMPACT_ATOMS: atom_id res chain seq x y z
N MET A 1 5.89 -18.67 -78.04
CA MET A 1 6.09 -19.33 -76.76
C MET A 1 6.10 -18.27 -75.63
N LYS A 2 4.98 -18.05 -74.94
CA LYS A 2 4.83 -17.10 -73.87
C LYS A 2 4.94 -17.85 -72.53
N LYS A 3 5.94 -17.60 -71.77
CA LYS A 3 6.14 -18.16 -70.38
C LYS A 3 5.34 -17.33 -69.41
N ASN A 4 4.30 -17.93 -68.83
CA ASN A 4 3.59 -17.35 -67.69
C ASN A 4 4.41 -17.54 -66.40
N ILE A 5 4.85 -16.44 -65.83
CA ILE A 5 5.47 -16.43 -64.50
C ILE A 5 4.35 -16.23 -63.49
N LEU A 6 4.06 -17.26 -62.72
CA LEU A 6 3.11 -17.23 -61.61
C LEU A 6 3.85 -16.64 -60.38
N ILE A 7 3.51 -15.39 -60.03
CA ILE A 7 4.04 -14.75 -58.82
C ILE A 7 3.15 -15.19 -57.67
N ILE A 8 3.69 -16.04 -56.81
CA ILE A 8 3.06 -16.41 -55.54
C ILE A 8 3.39 -15.32 -54.53
N ILE A 9 2.38 -14.48 -54.22
CA ILE A 9 2.48 -13.50 -53.11
C ILE A 9 2.21 -14.26 -51.81
N ILE A 10 3.26 -14.55 -51.08
CA ILE A 10 3.16 -15.06 -49.70
C ILE A 10 2.89 -13.86 -48.81
N THR A 11 1.63 -13.67 -48.43
CA THR A 11 1.24 -12.73 -47.38
C THR A 11 1.70 -13.31 -46.01
N ILE A 12 2.81 -12.80 -45.52
CA ILE A 12 3.23 -13.03 -44.12
C ILE A 12 2.30 -12.20 -43.26
N ILE A 13 1.31 -12.84 -42.65
CA ILE A 13 0.51 -12.26 -41.58
C ILE A 13 1.43 -12.27 -40.34
N SER A 14 2.08 -11.15 -40.12
CA SER A 14 2.77 -10.86 -38.85
C SER A 14 1.70 -10.76 -37.76
N LEU A 15 1.58 -11.82 -36.95
CA LEU A 15 0.87 -11.75 -35.68
C LEU A 15 1.66 -10.79 -34.78
N ILE A 16 1.24 -9.52 -34.75
CA ILE A 16 1.69 -8.58 -33.70
C ILE A 16 1.04 -9.08 -32.43
N SER A 17 1.79 -9.88 -31.67
CA SER A 17 1.51 -10.12 -30.26
C SER A 17 1.63 -8.77 -29.57
N CYS A 18 0.50 -8.24 -29.14
CA CYS A 18 0.46 -7.06 -28.30
C CYS A 18 0.83 -7.53 -26.89
N ASP A 19 2.13 -7.74 -26.64
CA ASP A 19 2.66 -7.84 -25.30
C ASP A 19 2.40 -6.46 -24.67
N LYS A 20 1.43 -6.42 -23.78
CA LYS A 20 1.30 -5.33 -22.83
C LYS A 20 2.52 -5.44 -21.89
N GLU A 21 3.63 -4.85 -22.26
CA GLU A 21 4.59 -4.35 -21.30
C GLU A 21 3.83 -3.25 -20.55
N ASP A 22 3.28 -3.62 -19.40
CA ASP A 22 2.94 -2.64 -18.36
C ASP A 22 4.28 -2.04 -17.93
N ASP A 23 4.70 -0.97 -18.61
CA ASP A 23 5.79 -0.10 -18.20
C ASP A 23 5.42 0.38 -16.79
N GLU A 24 5.93 -0.31 -15.76
CA GLU A 24 5.69 0.02 -14.36
C GLU A 24 6.31 1.39 -14.10
N LYS A 25 5.50 2.42 -14.25
CA LYS A 25 5.92 3.81 -14.07
C LYS A 25 6.34 4.02 -12.62
N ILE A 26 7.62 4.29 -12.42
CA ILE A 26 8.21 4.55 -11.10
C ILE A 26 8.21 6.06 -10.83
N TYR A 27 7.78 6.42 -9.64
CA TYR A 27 7.73 7.80 -9.16
C TYR A 27 8.70 8.00 -8.00
N SER A 28 9.51 9.07 -8.07
CA SER A 28 10.42 9.44 -6.98
C SER A 28 9.77 10.47 -6.08
N VAL A 29 9.77 10.20 -4.78
CA VAL A 29 9.29 11.12 -3.72
C VAL A 29 10.39 11.32 -2.68
N CYS A 30 10.39 12.48 -2.00
CA CYS A 30 11.33 12.72 -0.91
C CYS A 30 10.84 12.06 0.37
N GLU A 31 11.72 11.38 1.09
CA GLU A 31 11.46 10.86 2.43
C GLU A 31 11.60 11.98 3.46
N GLY A 32 10.50 12.44 4.04
CA GLY A 32 10.44 13.33 5.21
C GLY A 32 11.63 14.29 5.35
N SER A 33 12.24 14.30 6.53
CA SER A 33 13.37 15.21 6.86
C SER A 33 14.74 14.77 6.34
N THR A 34 14.89 13.56 5.81
CA THR A 34 16.19 13.00 5.37
C THR A 34 16.54 13.35 3.91
N ASN A 35 15.59 13.93 3.17
CA ASN A 35 15.74 14.29 1.75
C ASN A 35 16.15 13.11 0.84
N THR A 36 15.97 11.87 1.29
CA THR A 36 16.21 10.65 0.51
C THR A 36 15.06 10.46 -0.48
N LYS A 37 15.38 10.14 -1.73
CA LYS A 37 14.35 9.81 -2.71
C LYS A 37 13.89 8.38 -2.53
N LYS A 38 12.58 8.20 -2.40
CA LYS A 38 11.90 6.90 -2.43
C LYS A 38 11.25 6.69 -3.79
N GLU A 39 11.49 5.55 -4.39
CA GLU A 39 10.80 5.14 -5.62
C GLU A 39 9.48 4.45 -5.26
N LEU A 40 8.40 4.90 -5.88
CA LEU A 40 7.06 4.37 -5.73
C LEU A 40 6.54 3.85 -7.07
N SER A 41 5.90 2.70 -7.06
CA SER A 41 5.11 2.22 -8.20
C SER A 41 3.93 3.14 -8.47
N ALA A 42 3.31 3.03 -9.63
CA ALA A 42 2.12 3.81 -9.99
C ALA A 42 0.98 3.64 -8.98
N LYS A 43 0.75 2.41 -8.48
CA LYS A 43 -0.26 2.11 -7.47
C LYS A 43 0.06 2.78 -6.12
N GLU A 44 1.30 2.69 -5.67
CA GLU A 44 1.74 3.33 -4.43
C GLU A 44 1.64 4.86 -4.52
N TYR A 45 2.09 5.43 -5.64
CA TYR A 45 1.97 6.87 -5.88
C TYR A 45 0.52 7.34 -5.90
N HIS A 46 -0.36 6.59 -6.59
CA HIS A 46 -1.79 6.90 -6.63
C HIS A 46 -2.40 6.97 -5.21
N VAL A 47 -2.06 6.03 -4.34
CA VAL A 47 -2.63 5.98 -2.99
C VAL A 47 -1.95 6.99 -2.07
N LEU A 48 -0.61 6.94 -1.97
CA LEU A 48 0.15 7.71 -0.98
C LEU A 48 0.17 9.23 -1.27
N ILE A 49 0.19 9.62 -2.55
CA ILE A 49 0.36 11.02 -2.99
C ILE A 49 -0.95 11.60 -3.51
N ASN A 50 -1.65 10.86 -4.37
CA ASN A 50 -2.92 11.33 -4.96
C ASN A 50 -4.14 10.99 -4.09
N LYS A 51 -3.91 10.47 -2.85
CA LYS A 51 -4.97 10.14 -1.89
C LYS A 51 -6.01 9.14 -2.41
N GLY A 52 -5.58 8.22 -3.26
CA GLY A 52 -6.42 7.14 -3.76
C GLY A 52 -6.70 6.08 -2.70
N THR A 53 -7.51 5.10 -3.06
CA THR A 53 -7.81 3.94 -2.22
C THR A 53 -7.52 2.68 -3.02
N GLU A 54 -6.81 1.72 -2.45
CA GLU A 54 -6.63 0.41 -3.09
C GLU A 54 -7.94 -0.38 -3.09
N SER A 55 -8.07 -1.36 -3.99
CA SER A 55 -9.24 -2.23 -4.01
C SER A 55 -9.37 -3.04 -2.71
N PRO A 56 -10.58 -3.28 -2.20
CA PRO A 56 -10.77 -4.12 -1.02
C PRO A 56 -10.24 -5.53 -1.27
N PHE A 57 -9.72 -6.17 -0.23
CA PHE A 57 -9.15 -7.54 -0.24
C PHE A 57 -7.95 -7.73 -1.19
N SER A 58 -7.32 -6.65 -1.67
CA SER A 58 -6.15 -6.72 -2.56
C SER A 58 -4.82 -6.47 -1.85
N GLY A 59 -4.85 -6.08 -0.59
CA GLY A 59 -3.68 -5.64 0.15
C GLY A 59 -2.87 -6.79 0.74
N ALA A 60 -1.56 -6.84 0.48
CA ALA A 60 -0.67 -7.90 0.97
C ALA A 60 -0.56 -7.96 2.51
N LEU A 61 -0.88 -6.86 3.22
CA LEU A 61 -0.79 -6.80 4.68
C LEU A 61 -2.14 -7.08 5.37
N LEU A 62 -3.20 -7.42 4.61
CA LEU A 62 -4.52 -7.67 5.17
C LEU A 62 -4.49 -8.82 6.19
N ASP A 63 -3.91 -9.95 5.81
CA ASP A 63 -3.95 -11.19 6.58
C ASP A 63 -2.72 -11.43 7.49
N ILE A 64 -1.81 -10.46 7.57
CA ILE A 64 -0.63 -10.55 8.44
C ILE A 64 -1.09 -10.57 9.91
N LYS A 65 -0.61 -11.61 10.65
CA LYS A 65 -0.92 -11.85 12.07
C LYS A 65 0.35 -11.94 12.93
N GLU A 66 1.52 -11.81 12.30
CA GLU A 66 2.78 -11.84 13.03
C GLU A 66 2.97 -10.59 13.88
N ASP A 67 3.72 -10.74 14.98
CA ASP A 67 4.13 -9.63 15.84
C ASP A 67 5.10 -8.71 15.14
N GLY A 68 4.85 -7.41 15.21
CA GLY A 68 5.67 -6.42 14.57
C GLY A 68 5.08 -5.02 14.56
N VAL A 69 5.62 -4.20 13.69
CA VAL A 69 5.22 -2.79 13.54
C VAL A 69 4.93 -2.49 12.08
N TYR A 70 3.83 -1.83 11.83
CA TYR A 70 3.48 -1.29 10.52
C TYR A 70 4.06 0.12 10.40
N VAL A 71 4.89 0.32 9.39
CA VAL A 71 5.62 1.57 9.18
C VAL A 71 5.19 2.23 7.87
N CYS A 72 5.34 3.54 7.79
CA CYS A 72 5.05 4.31 6.57
C CYS A 72 5.87 3.79 5.38
N LYS A 73 5.23 3.55 4.26
CA LYS A 73 5.87 3.08 3.03
C LYS A 73 6.93 4.06 2.52
N ILE A 74 6.72 5.37 2.66
CA ILE A 74 7.66 6.40 2.17
C ILE A 74 8.85 6.54 3.11
N CYS A 75 8.61 6.83 4.40
CA CYS A 75 9.64 7.31 5.33
C CYS A 75 9.94 6.36 6.49
N SER A 76 9.37 5.17 6.47
CA SER A 76 9.58 4.12 7.48
C SER A 76 9.24 4.54 8.92
N THR A 77 8.54 5.65 9.13
CA THR A 77 8.04 6.05 10.45
C THR A 77 7.07 4.99 10.99
N PRO A 78 7.26 4.48 12.23
CA PRO A 78 6.32 3.55 12.87
C PRO A 78 4.95 4.18 13.04
N LEU A 79 3.87 3.48 12.64
CA LEU A 79 2.52 4.03 12.67
C LEU A 79 1.55 3.21 13.53
N PHE A 80 1.63 1.88 13.43
CA PHE A 80 0.73 0.98 14.14
C PHE A 80 1.49 -0.25 14.67
N HIS A 81 1.14 -0.71 15.86
CA HIS A 81 1.62 -1.99 16.38
C HIS A 81 0.70 -3.13 15.92
N SER A 82 1.25 -4.34 15.79
CA SER A 82 0.48 -5.53 15.42
C SER A 82 -0.65 -5.85 16.40
N GLU A 83 -0.45 -5.56 17.68
CA GLU A 83 -1.42 -5.78 18.75
C GLU A 83 -2.72 -4.97 18.58
N ALA A 84 -2.63 -3.83 17.87
CA ALA A 84 -3.79 -2.99 17.56
C ALA A 84 -4.55 -3.46 16.31
N LYS A 85 -3.99 -4.42 15.56
CA LYS A 85 -4.61 -4.89 14.31
C LYS A 85 -5.73 -5.89 14.58
N PHE A 86 -6.86 -5.69 13.90
CA PHE A 86 -8.00 -6.62 13.94
C PHE A 86 -8.61 -6.82 12.55
N ASP A 87 -9.40 -7.89 12.42
CA ASP A 87 -10.17 -8.16 11.20
C ASP A 87 -11.54 -7.47 11.29
N SER A 88 -11.73 -6.44 10.47
CA SER A 88 -13.00 -5.72 10.34
C SER A 88 -13.92 -6.31 9.26
N GLY A 89 -13.45 -7.27 8.46
CA GLY A 89 -14.18 -7.79 7.30
C GLY A 89 -14.37 -6.80 6.16
N THR A 90 -13.79 -5.57 6.24
CA THR A 90 -14.01 -4.51 5.23
C THR A 90 -13.09 -4.62 4.02
N GLY A 91 -12.02 -5.45 4.10
CA GLY A 91 -11.08 -5.68 3.02
C GLY A 91 -9.83 -4.79 3.06
N TRP A 92 -9.64 -4.03 4.12
CA TRP A 92 -8.44 -3.23 4.38
C TRP A 92 -7.86 -3.52 5.77
N PRO A 93 -6.52 -3.43 5.96
CA PRO A 93 -5.92 -3.47 7.28
C PRO A 93 -6.59 -2.50 8.23
N SER A 94 -7.06 -3.00 9.37
CA SER A 94 -7.79 -2.22 10.37
C SER A 94 -7.09 -2.28 11.72
N PHE A 95 -6.96 -1.11 12.36
CA PHE A 95 -6.31 -0.98 13.67
C PHE A 95 -7.22 -0.17 14.61
N ASP A 96 -7.23 -0.54 15.88
CA ASP A 96 -8.02 0.16 16.90
C ASP A 96 -7.21 1.19 17.70
N ASP A 97 -5.91 1.23 17.49
CA ASP A 97 -5.00 2.21 18.05
C ASP A 97 -3.87 2.54 17.08
N ALA A 98 -3.17 3.65 17.33
CA ALA A 98 -2.07 4.13 16.51
C ALA A 98 -0.98 4.74 17.40
N ILE A 99 0.24 4.82 16.87
CA ILE A 99 1.31 5.63 17.47
C ILE A 99 0.98 7.10 17.18
N LYS A 100 0.25 7.73 18.10
CA LYS A 100 -0.50 8.99 17.87
C LYS A 100 0.38 10.17 17.45
N GLU A 101 1.61 10.24 17.95
CA GLU A 101 2.59 11.26 17.58
C GLU A 101 3.08 11.14 16.13
N ASN A 102 2.93 9.96 15.54
CA ASN A 102 3.41 9.65 14.21
C ASN A 102 2.32 9.73 13.13
N ILE A 103 1.09 10.07 13.50
CA ILE A 103 -0.02 10.30 12.57
C ILE A 103 -0.60 11.70 12.74
N LYS A 104 -1.23 12.21 11.68
CA LYS A 104 -2.10 13.39 11.75
C LYS A 104 -3.47 13.04 11.19
N LEU A 105 -4.51 13.60 11.81
CA LEU A 105 -5.88 13.48 11.39
C LEU A 105 -6.30 14.77 10.69
N VAL A 106 -6.76 14.67 9.45
CA VAL A 106 -7.11 15.82 8.61
C VAL A 106 -8.55 15.66 8.12
N LYS A 107 -9.33 16.73 8.18
CA LYS A 107 -10.70 16.70 7.66
C LYS A 107 -10.72 16.46 6.15
N ASP A 108 -11.49 15.48 5.70
CA ASP A 108 -11.67 15.10 4.29
C ASP A 108 -13.18 14.93 4.00
N GLY A 109 -13.85 16.03 3.70
CA GLY A 109 -15.30 16.04 3.52
C GLY A 109 -16.04 15.55 4.76
N HIS A 110 -16.71 14.40 4.66
CA HIS A 110 -17.41 13.73 5.76
C HIS A 110 -16.55 12.73 6.52
N ARG A 111 -15.31 12.51 6.08
CA ARG A 111 -14.37 11.58 6.67
C ARG A 111 -13.24 12.32 7.37
N ILE A 112 -12.40 11.55 8.05
CA ILE A 112 -11.17 12.04 8.66
C ILE A 112 -10.02 11.22 8.06
N GLU A 113 -9.19 11.88 7.27
CA GLU A 113 -8.00 11.31 6.65
C GLU A 113 -6.92 11.06 7.70
N VAL A 114 -6.24 9.94 7.58
CA VAL A 114 -5.03 9.60 8.34
C VAL A 114 -3.83 9.80 7.44
N ILE A 115 -2.90 10.66 7.84
CA ILE A 115 -1.63 10.88 7.15
C ILE A 115 -0.44 10.61 8.08
N CYS A 116 0.69 10.23 7.50
CA CYS A 116 1.94 10.13 8.23
C CYS A 116 2.38 11.54 8.69
N ALA A 117 2.65 11.72 9.99
CA ALA A 117 3.04 13.02 10.54
C ALA A 117 4.40 13.50 10.02
N ASN A 118 5.30 12.58 9.65
CA ASN A 118 6.64 12.88 9.20
C ASN A 118 6.70 13.31 7.71
N CYS A 119 6.07 12.54 6.80
CA CYS A 119 6.19 12.80 5.35
C CYS A 119 4.90 13.29 4.68
N GLY A 120 3.75 13.29 5.40
CA GLY A 120 2.47 13.70 4.85
C GLY A 120 1.80 12.67 3.92
N GLY A 121 2.39 11.48 3.73
CA GLY A 121 1.82 10.43 2.89
C GLY A 121 0.44 9.99 3.39
N HIS A 122 -0.50 9.78 2.45
CA HIS A 122 -1.84 9.31 2.76
C HIS A 122 -1.83 7.86 3.21
N MET A 123 -2.46 7.56 4.35
CA MET A 123 -2.57 6.22 4.90
C MET A 123 -3.95 5.60 4.66
N GLY A 124 -5.00 6.36 4.84
CA GLY A 124 -6.39 5.93 4.81
C GLY A 124 -7.28 6.88 5.61
N HIS A 125 -8.27 6.34 6.31
CA HIS A 125 -9.22 7.13 7.09
C HIS A 125 -9.47 6.49 8.46
N VAL A 126 -9.91 7.29 9.42
CA VAL A 126 -10.35 6.82 10.72
C VAL A 126 -11.87 6.94 10.84
N PHE A 127 -12.48 5.95 11.45
CA PHE A 127 -13.90 5.84 11.73
C PHE A 127 -14.13 5.60 13.22
N TYR A 128 -15.24 6.07 13.76
CA TYR A 128 -15.57 5.97 15.18
C TYR A 128 -16.97 5.39 15.36
N ASN A 129 -17.17 4.73 16.51
CA ASN A 129 -18.48 4.20 16.94
C ASN A 129 -19.07 3.16 15.97
N GLU A 130 -18.21 2.32 15.39
CA GLU A 130 -18.65 1.23 14.50
C GLU A 130 -18.82 -0.12 15.22
N GLY A 131 -18.50 -0.20 16.53
CA GLY A 131 -18.72 -1.39 17.36
C GLY A 131 -17.78 -2.57 17.10
N PHE A 132 -16.63 -2.35 16.45
CA PHE A 132 -15.69 -3.44 16.17
C PHE A 132 -14.84 -3.83 17.39
N THR A 133 -14.44 -2.86 18.20
CA THR A 133 -13.62 -3.05 19.40
C THR A 133 -14.11 -2.14 20.53
N GLU A 134 -13.68 -2.40 21.75
CA GLU A 134 -14.01 -1.56 22.92
C GLU A 134 -13.48 -0.11 22.79
N LYS A 135 -12.47 0.12 21.94
CA LYS A 135 -11.92 1.46 21.68
C LYS A 135 -12.78 2.30 20.74
N GLU A 136 -13.84 1.72 20.16
CA GLU A 136 -14.76 2.41 19.25
C GLU A 136 -14.05 3.22 18.16
N THR A 137 -12.84 2.80 17.77
CA THR A 137 -11.98 3.46 16.80
C THR A 137 -11.48 2.45 15.79
N ARG A 138 -11.60 2.76 14.50
CA ARG A 138 -11.02 1.96 13.43
C ARG A 138 -10.23 2.85 12.48
N TYR A 139 -8.92 2.67 12.48
CA TYR A 139 -8.04 3.16 11.43
C TYR A 139 -8.10 2.18 10.26
N CYS A 140 -8.77 2.56 9.17
CA CYS A 140 -8.89 1.79 7.94
C CYS A 140 -7.77 2.22 6.99
N ILE A 141 -6.75 1.42 6.85
CA ILE A 141 -5.48 1.82 6.25
C ILE A 141 -5.22 1.04 4.96
N ASN A 142 -4.77 1.73 3.92
CA ASN A 142 -4.35 1.09 2.69
C ASN A 142 -3.08 0.25 2.93
N SER A 143 -3.11 -1.01 2.55
CA SER A 143 -1.96 -1.91 2.67
C SER A 143 -0.74 -1.37 1.92
N VAL A 144 -0.95 -0.80 0.72
CA VAL A 144 0.13 -0.21 -0.09
C VAL A 144 0.79 1.01 0.55
N SER A 145 0.15 1.63 1.55
CA SER A 145 0.71 2.77 2.30
C SER A 145 1.67 2.34 3.41
N LEU A 146 1.79 1.04 3.66
CA LEU A 146 2.54 0.47 4.77
C LEU A 146 3.64 -0.49 4.29
N ASN A 147 4.66 -0.66 5.12
CA ASN A 147 5.49 -1.85 5.19
C ASN A 147 5.29 -2.50 6.57
N PHE A 148 5.54 -3.80 6.66
CA PHE A 148 5.53 -4.53 7.93
C PHE A 148 6.95 -4.89 8.32
N VAL A 149 7.32 -4.54 9.56
CA VAL A 149 8.60 -4.91 10.18
C VAL A 149 8.31 -5.91 11.29
N LYS A 150 8.68 -7.17 11.05
CA LYS A 150 8.47 -8.26 12.01
C LYS A 150 9.34 -8.06 13.24
N LYS A 151 8.78 -8.31 14.42
CA LYS A 151 9.53 -8.37 15.68
C LYS A 151 10.34 -9.67 15.70
N PHE A 152 11.66 -9.55 15.80
CA PHE A 152 12.51 -10.71 16.04
C PHE A 152 12.53 -10.99 17.55
N THR A 153 12.00 -12.13 17.97
CA THR A 153 12.24 -12.67 19.31
C THR A 153 13.58 -13.38 19.27
N ASN A 154 14.57 -12.87 19.99
CA ASN A 154 15.78 -13.65 20.26
C ASN A 154 15.38 -14.83 21.14
N GLU A 155 15.61 -16.07 20.68
CA GLU A 155 15.30 -17.31 21.41
C GLU A 155 16.05 -17.45 22.75
N ASN A 156 16.82 -16.44 23.15
CA ASN A 156 17.61 -16.45 24.38
C ASN A 156 16.87 -15.93 25.64
N ASP A 157 15.61 -15.46 25.53
CA ASP A 157 14.88 -14.92 26.68
C ASP A 157 13.99 -15.95 27.42
N THR A 158 14.03 -17.25 27.05
CA THR A 158 13.22 -18.30 27.68
C THR A 158 13.87 -18.99 28.86
N ASN A 159 15.01 -18.49 29.40
CA ASN A 159 15.66 -19.06 30.58
C ASN A 159 15.91 -17.99 31.67
N LYS A 160 14.81 -17.54 32.29
CA LYS A 160 14.87 -16.97 33.64
C LYS A 160 13.62 -17.32 34.43
#